data_a835b3d2c88b2d1a671cc7aaeed76d1d
#
_entry.id   a835b3d2c88b2d1a671cc7aaeed76d1d
#
_cell.length_a   1.000
_cell.length_b   1.000
_cell.length_c   1.000
_cell.angle_alpha   90.00
_cell.angle_beta   90.00
_cell.angle_gamma   90.00
#
_symmetry.space_group_name_H-M   'P 1'
#
loop_
_entity.id
_entity.type
_entity.pdbx_description
1 polymer ?
#
loop_
_entity_poly.entity_id
_entity_poly.type
_entity_poly.pdbx_seq_one_letter_code
_entity_poly.pdbx_strand_id
1 'polypeptide(L)'
;YKSIFAWEFGNEFNLHADLPQYAQRHTQADPPDWRDVFGTEDPDWRIRGKDILYAYRTFTRIVRRLDPDRRMLLSGNAILRETQYNQYTRDRMTIDDTKQYRKISRILNPGPIETVSEHVYQHGRQFADLGKVSLDEQIAIAVETARSLGKVYVMGEFGAIRGSREEYVPFFEAFLKAGVQLSLFWNFSLRGNIEQSCTPTERGPYIFELIREYKQKDAALHGE
;
A
#
# COMPACT_ATOMS: atom_id res chain seq x y z
N TYR A 1 17.58 -18.54 2.76
CA TYR A 1 17.38 -17.64 1.61
C TYR A 1 17.87 -16.23 1.97
N LYS A 2 19.18 -15.96 1.86
CA LYS A 2 19.83 -14.68 2.24
C LYS A 2 19.38 -13.49 1.39
N SER A 3 18.81 -13.73 0.21
CA SER A 3 18.35 -12.69 -0.73
C SER A 3 16.92 -12.21 -0.50
N ILE A 4 16.18 -12.81 0.43
CA ILE A 4 14.83 -12.33 0.78
C ILE A 4 14.97 -11.24 1.84
N PHE A 5 14.47 -10.04 1.52
CA PHE A 5 14.49 -8.89 2.43
C PHE A 5 13.30 -8.89 3.39
N ALA A 6 12.12 -9.15 2.88
CA ALA A 6 10.87 -9.11 3.64
C ALA A 6 9.85 -10.10 3.08
N TRP A 7 8.80 -10.39 3.86
CA TRP A 7 7.64 -11.16 3.43
C TRP A 7 6.44 -10.25 3.36
N GLU A 8 5.78 -10.24 2.22
CA GLU A 8 4.54 -9.50 2.02
C GLU A 8 3.36 -10.47 1.92
N PHE A 9 2.25 -10.13 2.58
CA PHE A 9 1.08 -11.01 2.61
C PHE A 9 0.43 -11.15 1.24
N GLY A 10 0.31 -10.06 0.52
CA GLY A 10 -0.33 -10.05 -0.80
C GLY A 10 -0.50 -8.64 -1.33
N ASN A 11 -1.22 -8.52 -2.47
CA ASN A 11 -1.32 -7.25 -3.17
C ASN A 11 -2.71 -6.63 -3.01
N GLU A 12 -2.78 -5.46 -2.35
CA GLU A 12 -3.91 -4.52 -2.37
C GLU A 12 -5.27 -5.06 -1.89
N PHE A 13 -5.31 -6.06 -1.02
CA PHE A 13 -6.58 -6.63 -0.54
C PHE A 13 -7.52 -5.60 0.11
N ASN A 14 -6.97 -4.52 0.68
CA ASN A 14 -7.76 -3.45 1.29
C ASN A 14 -8.55 -2.61 0.27
N LEU A 15 -8.16 -2.61 -1.01
CA LEU A 15 -8.87 -1.83 -2.06
C LEU A 15 -10.34 -2.21 -2.17
N HIS A 16 -10.64 -3.48 -2.00
CA HIS A 16 -11.99 -4.01 -2.19
C HIS A 16 -12.73 -4.30 -0.88
N ALA A 17 -12.06 -4.13 0.26
CA ALA A 17 -12.66 -4.39 1.55
C ALA A 17 -13.77 -3.41 1.89
N ASP A 18 -14.84 -3.92 2.47
CA ASP A 18 -16.00 -3.15 2.97
C ASP A 18 -16.75 -2.33 1.91
N LEU A 19 -16.60 -2.65 0.63
CA LEU A 19 -17.27 -1.96 -0.48
C LEU A 19 -18.58 -2.66 -0.87
N PRO A 20 -19.75 -2.01 -0.75
CA PRO A 20 -21.06 -2.63 -1.05
C PRO A 20 -21.18 -3.13 -2.49
N GLN A 21 -20.60 -2.43 -3.46
CA GLN A 21 -20.68 -2.80 -4.86
C GLN A 21 -20.03 -4.16 -5.21
N TYR A 22 -19.16 -4.66 -4.38
CA TYR A 22 -18.53 -5.97 -4.60
C TYR A 22 -19.39 -7.13 -4.10
N ALA A 23 -20.38 -6.89 -3.25
CA ALA A 23 -21.38 -7.90 -2.89
C ALA A 23 -22.21 -8.36 -4.09
N GLN A 24 -22.44 -7.48 -5.05
CA GLN A 24 -23.31 -7.76 -6.21
C GLN A 24 -22.59 -8.42 -7.39
N ARG A 25 -21.27 -8.26 -7.52
CA ARG A 25 -20.53 -8.77 -8.68
C ARG A 25 -20.39 -10.29 -8.72
N HIS A 26 -20.50 -10.96 -7.61
CA HIS A 26 -20.31 -12.39 -7.51
C HIS A 26 -21.57 -13.24 -7.79
N THR A 27 -22.74 -12.62 -7.97
CA THR A 27 -23.99 -13.33 -8.31
C THR A 27 -24.10 -13.71 -9.79
N GLN A 28 -23.15 -13.28 -10.63
CA GLN A 28 -23.16 -13.51 -12.08
C GLN A 28 -21.91 -14.21 -12.62
N ALA A 29 -21.07 -14.76 -11.79
CA ALA A 29 -19.79 -15.33 -12.24
C ALA A 29 -19.93 -16.80 -12.68
N ASP A 30 -19.58 -17.03 -13.93
CA ASP A 30 -19.14 -18.31 -14.46
C ASP A 30 -17.60 -18.27 -14.53
N PRO A 31 -16.88 -19.14 -13.97
CA PRO A 31 -16.95 -20.60 -13.72
C PRO A 31 -17.05 -20.96 -12.23
N PRO A 32 -17.01 -22.24 -11.84
CA PRO A 32 -17.44 -22.71 -10.54
C PRO A 32 -16.90 -21.84 -9.41
N ASP A 33 -17.84 -21.28 -8.67
CA ASP A 33 -17.57 -20.33 -7.63
C ASP A 33 -16.76 -21.04 -6.54
N TRP A 34 -15.59 -20.50 -6.17
CA TRP A 34 -14.81 -21.03 -5.06
C TRP A 34 -15.65 -21.20 -3.75
N ARG A 35 -16.77 -20.51 -3.65
CA ARG A 35 -17.75 -20.58 -2.58
C ARG A 35 -18.45 -21.93 -2.52
N ASP A 36 -18.72 -22.54 -3.66
CA ASP A 36 -19.27 -23.90 -3.74
C ASP A 36 -18.29 -24.94 -3.18
N VAL A 37 -16.99 -24.61 -3.22
CA VAL A 37 -15.93 -25.45 -2.66
C VAL A 37 -15.83 -25.33 -1.13
N PHE A 38 -16.16 -24.16 -0.58
CA PHE A 38 -16.02 -23.89 0.88
C PHE A 38 -17.34 -23.85 1.64
N GLY A 39 -18.48 -24.05 0.98
CA GLY A 39 -19.78 -24.21 1.60
C GLY A 39 -20.25 -23.02 2.43
N THR A 40 -19.92 -21.79 2.01
CA THR A 40 -20.33 -20.60 2.77
C THR A 40 -21.72 -20.16 2.36
N GLU A 41 -22.65 -20.09 3.30
CA GLU A 41 -24.01 -19.60 3.10
C GLU A 41 -24.15 -18.07 3.34
N ASP A 42 -23.06 -17.33 3.46
CA ASP A 42 -23.12 -15.89 3.71
C ASP A 42 -23.58 -15.14 2.44
N PRO A 43 -24.75 -14.55 2.40
CA PRO A 43 -25.25 -13.80 1.26
C PRO A 43 -24.49 -12.48 1.03
N ASP A 44 -23.67 -12.04 1.98
CA ASP A 44 -22.85 -10.83 1.90
C ASP A 44 -21.40 -11.17 1.55
N TRP A 45 -21.14 -11.36 0.28
CA TRP A 45 -19.84 -11.72 -0.30
C TRP A 45 -18.77 -10.61 -0.28
N ARG A 46 -19.04 -9.51 0.41
CA ARG A 46 -18.03 -8.46 0.55
C ARG A 46 -16.85 -8.98 1.35
N ILE A 47 -15.64 -8.80 0.83
CA ILE A 47 -14.44 -8.92 1.65
C ILE A 47 -14.54 -7.85 2.74
N ARG A 48 -14.53 -8.27 3.98
CA ARG A 48 -14.56 -7.34 5.12
C ARG A 48 -13.13 -7.07 5.60
N GLY A 49 -12.88 -5.85 6.07
CA GLY A 49 -11.61 -5.53 6.72
C GLY A 49 -11.28 -6.46 7.88
N LYS A 50 -12.28 -6.97 8.60
CA LYS A 50 -12.11 -8.00 9.65
C LYS A 50 -11.54 -9.33 9.12
N ASP A 51 -11.90 -9.71 7.89
CA ASP A 51 -11.44 -10.96 7.26
C ASP A 51 -9.98 -10.81 6.84
N ILE A 52 -9.62 -9.64 6.28
CA ILE A 52 -8.23 -9.29 5.98
C ILE A 52 -7.40 -9.28 7.27
N LEU A 53 -7.92 -8.70 8.34
CA LEU A 53 -7.24 -8.69 9.64
C LEU A 53 -7.00 -10.10 10.18
N TYR A 54 -7.97 -11.02 10.04
CA TYR A 54 -7.80 -12.42 10.39
C TYR A 54 -6.72 -13.09 9.53
N ALA A 55 -6.73 -12.85 8.22
CA ALA A 55 -5.74 -13.37 7.30
C ALA A 55 -4.32 -12.86 7.61
N TYR A 56 -4.14 -11.57 7.90
CA TYR A 56 -2.86 -11.01 8.32
C TYR A 56 -2.33 -11.65 9.61
N ARG A 57 -3.17 -11.83 10.61
CA ARG A 57 -2.79 -12.50 11.87
C ARG A 57 -2.36 -13.94 11.65
N THR A 58 -3.04 -14.65 10.76
CA THR A 58 -2.70 -16.02 10.41
C THR A 58 -1.39 -16.09 9.65
N PHE A 59 -1.21 -15.28 8.63
CA PHE A 59 0.03 -15.14 7.86
C PHE A 59 1.22 -14.84 8.77
N THR A 60 1.13 -13.80 9.58
CA THR A 60 2.23 -13.39 10.44
C THR A 60 2.63 -14.47 11.42
N ARG A 61 1.65 -15.17 12.01
CA ARG A 61 1.91 -16.31 12.93
C ARG A 61 2.64 -17.45 12.23
N ILE A 62 2.24 -17.78 11.00
CA ILE A 62 2.87 -18.85 10.21
C ILE A 62 4.30 -18.47 9.84
N VAL A 63 4.49 -17.28 9.25
CA VAL A 63 5.81 -16.83 8.81
C VAL A 63 6.76 -16.70 9.99
N ARG A 64 6.34 -16.12 11.11
CA ARG A 64 7.20 -16.01 12.31
C ARG A 64 7.65 -17.37 12.88
N ARG A 65 6.89 -18.41 12.66
CA ARG A 65 7.26 -19.78 13.05
C ARG A 65 8.21 -20.43 12.04
N LEU A 66 8.09 -20.10 10.75
CA LEU A 66 8.85 -20.74 9.67
C LEU A 66 10.11 -19.97 9.25
N ASP A 67 10.18 -18.67 9.54
CA ASP A 67 11.31 -17.82 9.18
C ASP A 67 12.20 -17.55 10.42
N PRO A 68 13.32 -18.29 10.55
CA PRO A 68 14.24 -18.14 11.68
C PRO A 68 14.98 -16.79 11.65
N ASP A 69 15.12 -16.17 10.47
CA ASP A 69 15.81 -14.89 10.30
C ASP A 69 14.92 -13.70 10.70
N ARG A 70 13.64 -13.96 11.01
CA ARG A 70 12.67 -12.95 11.45
C ARG A 70 12.60 -11.73 10.54
N ARG A 71 12.58 -11.97 9.25
CA ARG A 71 12.50 -10.90 8.23
C ARG A 71 11.28 -10.03 8.44
N MET A 72 11.36 -8.80 7.98
CA MET A 72 10.27 -7.82 8.07
C MET A 72 9.00 -8.35 7.39
N LEU A 73 7.84 -8.05 7.99
CA LEU A 73 6.53 -8.41 7.45
C LEU A 73 5.80 -7.15 6.96
N LEU A 74 5.32 -7.23 5.73
CA LEU A 74 4.54 -6.19 5.06
C LEU A 74 3.10 -6.67 4.86
N SER A 75 2.17 -5.72 4.86
CA SER A 75 0.76 -5.97 4.55
C SER A 75 0.46 -6.03 3.06
N GLY A 76 1.21 -5.28 2.24
CA GLY A 76 0.94 -5.10 0.81
C GLY A 76 -0.34 -4.29 0.54
N ASN A 77 -0.69 -3.40 1.44
CA ASN A 77 -1.88 -2.57 1.27
C ASN A 77 -1.68 -1.52 0.17
N ALA A 78 -2.72 -1.33 -0.64
CA ALA A 78 -2.90 -0.10 -1.40
C ALA A 78 -3.10 1.10 -0.46
N ILE A 79 -3.01 2.30 -1.01
CA ILE A 79 -3.42 3.51 -0.30
C ILE A 79 -4.81 3.32 0.31
N LEU A 80 -4.96 3.71 1.57
CA LEU A 80 -6.26 3.66 2.23
C LEU A 80 -7.23 4.61 1.54
N ARG A 81 -8.43 4.13 1.23
CA ARG A 81 -9.49 5.00 0.69
C ARG A 81 -9.79 6.14 1.64
N GLU A 82 -10.23 7.28 1.12
CA GLU A 82 -10.59 8.46 1.91
C GLU A 82 -11.74 8.23 2.89
N THR A 83 -12.46 7.11 2.72
CA THR A 83 -13.62 6.71 3.52
C THR A 83 -13.41 5.38 4.26
N GLN A 84 -12.19 4.85 4.28
CA GLN A 84 -11.90 3.48 4.70
C GLN A 84 -12.31 3.18 6.15
N TYR A 85 -12.06 4.11 7.08
CA TYR A 85 -12.43 3.93 8.48
C TYR A 85 -13.94 3.95 8.69
N ASN A 86 -14.62 4.89 8.06
CA ASN A 86 -16.08 5.00 8.15
C ASN A 86 -16.79 3.82 7.49
N GLN A 87 -16.25 3.30 6.39
CA GLN A 87 -16.72 2.06 5.79
C GLN A 87 -16.52 0.86 6.72
N TYR A 88 -15.32 0.70 7.25
CA TYR A 88 -14.99 -0.40 8.15
C TYR A 88 -15.84 -0.42 9.43
N THR A 89 -16.09 0.75 10.02
CA THR A 89 -16.74 0.86 11.34
C THR A 89 -18.24 1.07 11.29
N ARG A 90 -18.75 1.69 10.23
CA ARG A 90 -20.13 2.21 10.16
C ARG A 90 -20.84 1.90 8.86
N ASP A 91 -20.20 1.23 7.92
CA ASP A 91 -20.70 0.99 6.54
C ASP A 91 -21.15 2.30 5.83
N ARG A 92 -20.35 3.37 5.97
CA ARG A 92 -20.64 4.71 5.44
C ARG A 92 -19.53 5.23 4.54
N MET A 93 -19.93 5.90 3.47
CA MET A 93 -19.04 6.55 2.49
C MET A 93 -18.69 8.01 2.88
N THR A 94 -18.46 8.26 4.15
CA THR A 94 -18.08 9.59 4.66
C THR A 94 -16.57 9.69 4.72
N ILE A 95 -16.01 10.81 4.29
CA ILE A 95 -14.57 11.07 4.30
C ILE A 95 -14.03 11.01 5.74
N ASP A 96 -12.91 10.32 5.89
CA ASP A 96 -12.22 10.15 7.16
C ASP A 96 -11.40 11.40 7.51
N ASP A 97 -11.32 11.72 8.79
CA ASP A 97 -10.34 12.68 9.31
C ASP A 97 -8.96 12.01 9.53
N THR A 98 -7.93 12.80 9.83
CA THR A 98 -6.58 12.29 10.06
C THR A 98 -6.49 11.34 11.26
N LYS A 99 -7.33 11.48 12.28
CA LYS A 99 -7.38 10.55 13.42
C LYS A 99 -7.99 9.21 13.01
N GLN A 100 -9.01 9.23 12.15
CA GLN A 100 -9.65 8.03 11.60
C GLN A 100 -8.69 7.30 10.67
N TYR A 101 -7.95 8.03 9.82
CA TYR A 101 -6.89 7.47 9.00
C TYR A 101 -5.82 6.73 9.84
N ARG A 102 -5.35 7.33 10.94
CA ARG A 102 -4.41 6.66 11.87
C ARG A 102 -4.99 5.39 12.48
N LYS A 103 -6.27 5.42 12.85
CA LYS A 103 -6.95 4.24 13.42
C LYS A 103 -7.05 3.11 12.42
N ILE A 104 -7.48 3.39 11.18
CA ILE A 104 -7.62 2.35 10.16
C ILE A 104 -6.24 1.84 9.69
N SER A 105 -5.23 2.70 9.61
CA SER A 105 -3.85 2.30 9.36
C SER A 105 -3.36 1.29 10.39
N ARG A 106 -3.66 1.54 11.67
CA ARG A 106 -3.32 0.59 12.75
C ARG A 106 -4.05 -0.75 12.62
N ILE A 107 -5.33 -0.70 12.25
CA ILE A 107 -6.17 -1.90 12.10
C ILE A 107 -5.69 -2.75 10.93
N LEU A 108 -5.43 -2.14 9.78
CA LEU A 108 -5.03 -2.84 8.56
C LEU A 108 -3.53 -3.15 8.48
N ASN A 109 -2.75 -2.73 9.46
CA ASN A 109 -1.36 -3.14 9.65
C ASN A 109 -1.18 -3.64 11.09
N PRO A 110 -1.81 -4.78 11.46
CA PRO A 110 -1.78 -5.27 12.85
C PRO A 110 -0.39 -5.76 13.25
N GLY A 111 -0.11 -5.79 14.54
CA GLY A 111 1.08 -6.51 15.02
C GLY A 111 0.93 -8.03 14.77
N PRO A 112 1.97 -8.75 14.37
CA PRO A 112 3.38 -8.35 14.27
C PRO A 112 3.86 -7.82 12.89
N ILE A 113 2.99 -7.29 12.02
CA ILE A 113 3.43 -6.54 10.83
C ILE A 113 4.18 -5.30 11.32
N GLU A 114 5.42 -5.11 10.87
CA GLU A 114 6.30 -4.02 11.30
C GLU A 114 6.16 -2.75 10.48
N THR A 115 5.33 -2.78 9.43
CA THR A 115 5.22 -1.68 8.48
C THR A 115 3.81 -1.09 8.43
N VAL A 116 3.73 0.14 7.93
CA VAL A 116 2.56 0.68 7.24
C VAL A 116 2.95 0.73 5.77
N SER A 117 2.31 -0.10 4.95
CA SER A 117 2.55 -0.17 3.51
C SER A 117 1.42 0.52 2.75
N GLU A 118 1.76 1.29 1.73
CA GLU A 118 0.82 1.89 0.80
C GLU A 118 1.34 1.82 -0.63
N HIS A 119 0.41 1.77 -1.60
CA HIS A 119 0.67 1.92 -3.03
C HIS A 119 0.05 3.22 -3.51
N VAL A 120 0.83 4.14 -4.05
CA VAL A 120 0.38 5.50 -4.37
C VAL A 120 0.64 5.82 -5.84
N TYR A 121 -0.44 6.02 -6.59
CA TYR A 121 -0.41 6.39 -8.02
C TYR A 121 -1.06 7.73 -8.30
N GLN A 122 -1.62 8.38 -7.29
CA GLN A 122 -2.32 9.65 -7.39
C GLN A 122 -1.64 10.74 -6.57
N HIS A 123 -1.79 11.97 -7.01
CA HIS A 123 -1.23 13.15 -6.37
C HIS A 123 -2.25 13.78 -5.42
N GLY A 124 -2.07 13.51 -4.11
CA GLY A 124 -2.88 14.06 -3.06
C GLY A 124 -4.15 13.27 -2.74
N ARG A 125 -4.77 13.62 -1.62
CA ARG A 125 -6.01 13.03 -1.11
C ARG A 125 -6.81 14.04 -0.32
N GLN A 126 -8.02 13.65 0.10
CA GLN A 126 -8.88 14.48 0.95
C GLN A 126 -9.00 13.89 2.37
N PHE A 127 -8.97 14.79 3.36
CA PHE A 127 -9.32 14.50 4.73
C PHE A 127 -10.46 15.41 5.19
N ALA A 128 -11.31 14.92 6.10
CA ALA A 128 -12.45 15.70 6.58
C ALA A 128 -12.03 16.93 7.39
N ASP A 129 -10.89 16.87 8.08
CA ASP A 129 -10.36 17.91 8.94
C ASP A 129 -9.36 18.86 8.25
N LEU A 130 -8.72 18.44 7.15
CA LEU A 130 -7.71 19.24 6.44
C LEU A 130 -8.16 19.69 5.04
N GLY A 131 -9.24 19.09 4.49
CA GLY A 131 -9.59 19.25 3.09
C GLY A 131 -8.63 18.46 2.17
N LYS A 132 -8.44 18.97 0.95
CA LYS A 132 -7.52 18.36 -0.03
C LYS A 132 -6.08 18.70 0.31
N VAL A 133 -5.25 17.68 0.45
CA VAL A 133 -3.81 17.78 0.69
C VAL A 133 -3.03 17.39 -0.57
N SER A 134 -1.83 17.92 -0.70
CA SER A 134 -0.89 17.60 -1.79
C SER A 134 -0.24 16.22 -1.58
N LEU A 135 0.53 15.75 -2.59
CA LEU A 135 1.26 14.48 -2.51
C LEU A 135 2.26 14.45 -1.35
N ASP A 136 3.02 15.52 -1.17
CA ASP A 136 4.04 15.60 -0.12
C ASP A 136 3.41 15.64 1.28
N GLU A 137 2.30 16.37 1.46
CA GLU A 137 1.53 16.36 2.70
C GLU A 137 0.92 14.99 2.98
N GLN A 138 0.37 14.33 1.97
CA GLN A 138 -0.17 12.97 2.09
C GLN A 138 0.90 11.98 2.58
N ILE A 139 2.07 11.99 1.95
CA ILE A 139 3.18 11.11 2.31
C ILE A 139 3.71 11.44 3.70
N ALA A 140 3.82 12.72 4.05
CA ALA A 140 4.23 13.14 5.39
C ALA A 140 3.25 12.65 6.47
N ILE A 141 1.94 12.73 6.24
CA ILE A 141 0.90 12.21 7.15
C ILE A 141 1.03 10.68 7.30
N ALA A 142 1.30 9.96 6.22
CA ALA A 142 1.45 8.51 6.24
C ALA A 142 2.71 8.08 7.01
N VAL A 143 3.84 8.73 6.77
CA VAL A 143 5.10 8.50 7.49
C VAL A 143 4.95 8.81 8.97
N GLU A 144 4.35 9.95 9.33
CA GLU A 144 4.10 10.30 10.72
C GLU A 144 3.13 9.32 11.39
N THR A 145 2.13 8.85 10.65
CA THR A 145 1.22 7.81 11.13
C THR A 145 1.99 6.52 11.44
N ALA A 146 2.82 6.03 10.52
CA ALA A 146 3.66 4.85 10.75
C ALA A 146 4.56 5.03 11.97
N ARG A 147 5.25 6.16 12.06
CA ARG A 147 6.14 6.52 13.18
C ARG A 147 5.38 6.53 14.51
N SER A 148 4.17 7.12 14.55
CA SER A 148 3.32 7.15 15.76
C SER A 148 2.84 5.76 16.20
N LEU A 149 2.83 4.78 15.30
CA LEU A 149 2.50 3.39 15.55
C LEU A 149 3.74 2.54 15.89
N GLY A 150 4.93 3.11 15.92
CA GLY A 150 6.19 2.39 16.10
C GLY A 150 6.53 1.48 14.92
N LYS A 151 6.14 1.88 13.70
CA LYS A 151 6.29 1.11 12.46
C LYS A 151 7.11 1.87 11.44
N VAL A 152 7.67 1.13 10.49
CA VAL A 152 8.33 1.68 9.30
C VAL A 152 7.27 1.98 8.23
N TYR A 153 7.35 3.12 7.58
CA TYR A 153 6.56 3.39 6.38
C TYR A 153 7.25 2.79 5.15
N VAL A 154 6.48 2.05 4.36
CA VAL A 154 6.95 1.47 3.10
C VAL A 154 6.02 1.92 1.98
N MET A 155 6.59 2.63 1.01
CA MET A 155 5.93 2.86 -0.27
C MET A 155 6.09 1.60 -1.12
N GLY A 156 5.13 0.67 -0.99
CA GLY A 156 5.18 -0.65 -1.63
C GLY A 156 5.10 -0.58 -3.14
N GLU A 157 4.34 0.39 -3.67
CA GLU A 157 4.33 0.72 -5.08
C GLU A 157 4.12 2.23 -5.27
N PHE A 158 4.80 2.81 -6.23
CA PHE A 158 4.48 4.13 -6.74
C PHE A 158 4.72 4.18 -8.23
N GLY A 159 3.96 5.03 -8.92
CA GLY A 159 4.09 5.16 -10.36
C GLY A 159 3.33 6.35 -10.91
N ALA A 160 3.60 6.64 -12.18
CA ALA A 160 2.88 7.66 -12.94
C ALA A 160 2.28 7.02 -14.19
N ILE A 161 1.04 7.41 -14.50
CA ILE A 161 0.25 6.78 -15.58
C ILE A 161 0.92 6.96 -16.95
N ARG A 162 1.57 8.09 -17.19
CA ARG A 162 2.25 8.39 -18.46
C ARG A 162 3.76 8.17 -18.43
N GLY A 163 4.33 8.01 -17.25
CA GLY A 163 5.72 7.66 -17.06
C GLY A 163 6.73 8.71 -17.53
N SER A 164 6.43 10.01 -17.42
CA SER A 164 7.42 11.04 -17.69
C SER A 164 8.28 11.31 -16.46
N ARG A 165 9.49 11.87 -16.68
CA ARG A 165 10.40 12.27 -15.60
C ARG A 165 9.72 13.25 -14.64
N GLU A 166 8.97 14.21 -15.18
CA GLU A 166 8.27 15.26 -14.46
C GLU A 166 7.18 14.71 -13.54
N GLU A 167 6.55 13.60 -13.91
CA GLU A 167 5.53 12.94 -13.09
C GLU A 167 6.14 12.17 -11.92
N TYR A 168 7.39 11.70 -12.05
CA TYR A 168 8.08 10.94 -10.99
C TYR A 168 8.82 11.83 -9.99
N VAL A 169 9.37 12.97 -10.42
CA VAL A 169 10.14 13.88 -9.55
C VAL A 169 9.38 14.24 -8.26
N PRO A 170 8.09 14.59 -8.28
CA PRO A 170 7.34 14.91 -7.06
C PRO A 170 7.32 13.77 -6.03
N PHE A 171 7.30 12.51 -6.47
CA PHE A 171 7.38 11.37 -5.55
C PHE A 171 8.72 11.32 -4.84
N PHE A 172 9.82 11.41 -5.58
CA PHE A 172 11.16 11.38 -5.00
C PHE A 172 11.41 12.53 -4.05
N GLU A 173 10.94 13.74 -4.38
CA GLU A 173 11.02 14.91 -3.50
C GLU A 173 10.23 14.71 -2.21
N ALA A 174 9.01 14.19 -2.32
CA ALA A 174 8.17 13.89 -1.17
C ALA A 174 8.79 12.79 -0.28
N PHE A 175 9.39 11.76 -0.88
CA PHE A 175 10.07 10.70 -0.14
C PHE A 175 11.26 11.22 0.65
N LEU A 176 12.10 12.02 0.01
CA LEU A 176 13.27 12.61 0.66
C LEU A 176 12.85 13.54 1.80
N LYS A 177 11.89 14.43 1.55
CA LYS A 177 11.36 15.38 2.54
C LYS A 177 10.73 14.69 3.75
N ALA A 178 9.99 13.61 3.54
CA ALA A 178 9.31 12.87 4.60
C ALA A 178 10.19 11.81 5.29
N GLY A 179 11.36 11.48 4.73
CA GLY A 179 12.25 10.43 5.22
C GLY A 179 11.68 9.03 4.99
N VAL A 180 11.15 8.76 3.79
CA VAL A 180 10.70 7.43 3.37
C VAL A 180 11.92 6.53 3.17
N GLN A 181 12.01 5.47 3.96
CA GLN A 181 13.19 4.59 3.98
C GLN A 181 13.19 3.54 2.87
N LEU A 182 12.01 3.12 2.41
CA LEU A 182 11.86 2.13 1.35
C LEU A 182 10.73 2.52 0.41
N SER A 183 11.05 2.60 -0.87
CA SER A 183 10.08 2.87 -1.93
C SER A 183 10.38 2.00 -3.16
N LEU A 184 9.33 1.42 -3.73
CA LEU A 184 9.41 0.52 -4.88
C LEU A 184 8.60 1.12 -6.02
N PHE A 185 9.22 1.39 -7.15
CA PHE A 185 8.47 1.90 -8.29
C PHE A 185 7.78 0.78 -9.06
N TRP A 186 6.60 1.02 -9.53
CA TRP A 186 5.86 0.15 -10.43
C TRP A 186 6.02 0.64 -11.87
N ASN A 187 6.66 -0.12 -12.81
CA ASN A 187 7.30 -1.39 -12.50
C ASN A 187 8.54 -1.61 -13.38
N PHE A 188 9.29 -2.66 -13.07
CA PHE A 188 10.45 -3.09 -13.85
C PHE A 188 10.08 -4.20 -14.83
N SER A 189 10.10 -3.89 -16.15
CA SER A 189 10.02 -4.87 -17.24
C SER A 189 8.87 -5.89 -17.18
N LEU A 190 7.65 -5.46 -16.80
CA LEU A 190 6.49 -6.34 -16.77
C LEU A 190 5.86 -6.44 -18.17
N ARG A 191 5.85 -7.63 -18.77
CA ARG A 191 5.32 -7.86 -20.13
C ARG A 191 3.83 -7.51 -20.27
N GLY A 192 3.03 -7.67 -19.23
CA GLY A 192 1.60 -7.39 -19.23
C GLY A 192 1.23 -5.93 -19.03
N ASN A 193 2.18 -5.08 -18.60
CA ASN A 193 1.96 -3.65 -18.37
C ASN A 193 3.08 -2.81 -19.00
N ILE A 194 3.07 -2.79 -20.33
CA ILE A 194 4.11 -2.14 -21.13
C ILE A 194 4.16 -0.63 -20.90
N GLU A 195 3.03 0.02 -20.67
CA GLU A 195 2.94 1.48 -20.52
C GLU A 195 3.62 2.00 -19.25
N GLN A 196 3.63 1.20 -18.19
CA GLN A 196 4.27 1.52 -16.92
C GLN A 196 5.63 0.83 -16.72
N SER A 197 6.07 0.01 -17.68
CA SER A 197 7.34 -0.71 -17.56
C SER A 197 8.53 0.16 -17.86
N CYS A 198 9.51 0.17 -16.95
CA CYS A 198 10.78 0.86 -17.10
C CYS A 198 11.92 -0.14 -17.27
N THR A 199 12.84 0.18 -18.17
CA THR A 199 14.10 -0.55 -18.38
C THR A 199 15.26 0.43 -18.44
N PRO A 200 16.49 0.00 -18.12
CA PRO A 200 17.64 0.91 -18.15
C PRO A 200 17.96 1.49 -19.53
N THR A 201 17.49 0.87 -20.60
CA THR A 201 17.92 1.20 -21.97
C THR A 201 16.78 1.62 -22.91
N GLU A 202 15.56 1.19 -22.67
CA GLU A 202 14.49 1.35 -23.68
C GLU A 202 13.32 2.21 -23.22
N ARG A 203 12.85 2.01 -22.00
CA ARG A 203 11.63 2.68 -21.49
C ARG A 203 11.87 3.31 -20.15
N GLY A 204 11.63 4.62 -20.06
CA GLY A 204 11.77 5.35 -18.81
C GLY A 204 13.15 5.22 -18.16
N PRO A 205 14.28 5.26 -18.90
CA PRO A 205 15.62 5.10 -18.31
C PRO A 205 15.91 6.17 -17.25
N TYR A 206 15.23 7.32 -17.33
CA TYR A 206 15.32 8.40 -16.35
C TYR A 206 14.92 7.97 -14.93
N ILE A 207 14.12 6.90 -14.74
CA ILE A 207 13.80 6.38 -13.40
C ILE A 207 15.07 5.94 -12.70
N PHE A 208 15.99 5.26 -13.40
CA PHE A 208 17.25 4.81 -12.84
C PHE A 208 18.22 5.97 -12.58
N GLU A 209 18.09 7.04 -13.35
CA GLU A 209 18.80 8.29 -13.10
C GLU A 209 18.26 8.98 -11.85
N LEU A 210 16.94 9.10 -11.71
CA LEU A 210 16.30 9.63 -10.52
C LEU A 210 16.65 8.84 -9.26
N ILE A 211 16.60 7.52 -9.31
CA ILE A 211 17.00 6.67 -8.18
C ILE A 211 18.44 7.00 -7.74
N ARG A 212 19.38 7.13 -8.68
CA ARG A 212 20.78 7.47 -8.36
C ARG A 212 20.91 8.88 -7.82
N GLU A 213 20.24 9.86 -8.44
CA GLU A 213 20.26 11.26 -8.02
C GLU A 213 19.73 11.42 -6.59
N TYR A 214 18.56 10.83 -6.31
CA TYR A 214 17.93 10.97 -4.98
C TYR A 214 18.62 10.14 -3.91
N LYS A 215 19.23 9.01 -4.25
CA LYS A 215 20.12 8.29 -3.34
C LYS A 215 21.33 9.13 -2.91
N GLN A 216 21.92 9.90 -3.84
CA GLN A 216 23.01 10.82 -3.51
C GLN A 216 22.55 11.99 -2.63
N LYS A 217 21.38 12.54 -2.90
CA LYS A 217 20.78 13.60 -2.06
C LYS A 217 20.51 13.10 -0.65
N ASP A 218 19.95 11.88 -0.52
CA ASP A 218 19.68 11.25 0.77
C ASP A 218 20.96 11.02 1.58
N ALA A 219 21.97 10.44 0.96
CA ALA A 219 23.29 10.24 1.56
C ALA A 219 23.91 11.56 2.05
N ALA A 220 23.81 12.63 1.24
CA ALA A 220 24.31 13.95 1.63
C ALA A 220 23.58 14.55 2.84
N LEU A 221 22.27 14.28 3.00
CA LEU A 221 21.50 14.71 4.17
C LEU A 221 21.91 13.98 5.45
N HIS A 222 22.37 12.73 5.32
CA HIS A 222 22.76 11.89 6.45
C HIS A 222 24.26 11.88 6.73
N GLY A 223 25.05 12.59 5.92
CA GLY A 223 26.51 12.70 6.09
C GLY A 223 27.28 11.41 5.73
N GLU A 224 26.72 10.63 4.80
CA GLU A 224 27.31 9.37 4.30
C GLU A 224 28.11 9.57 2.99
#